data_b2f8644db2b0c62c258b4d0dcc932a8f
#
_entry.id   b2f8644db2b0c62c258b4d0dcc932a8f
#
_cell.length_a   1.000
_cell.length_b   1.000
_cell.length_c   1.000
_cell.angle_alpha   90.00
_cell.angle_beta   90.00
_cell.angle_gamma   90.00
#
_symmetry.space_group_name_H-M   'P 1'
#
loop_
_entity.id
_entity.type
_entity.pdbx_description
1 polymer ?
#
loop_
_entity_poly.entity_id
_entity_poly.type
_entity_poly.pdbx_seq_one_letter_code
_entity_poly.pdbx_strand_id
1 'polypeptide(L)'
;MKAGILCPISALPSSYGVGDFGKNAYTFVNQLKKSDIKIWQILPLNPLAYGNSPYQPYSSYAGDELYIDLEDLVKDGLLEKRELKTFNKQTETVEYEAVRAHKENLLRLAYKRFEFNDDFKQFMENNKWVEGYALFRTFKLTNEGKTWTEWHEEYKEFPKHQSFELLPFEKEINYQEFLQYYFFKQWYALKKYANDQGIMIIGDMPIYVGLDSADCWLDQEDFLLEEDGTPSFVAGVPPDYFSEFGQRWGNPIYDWDHLEKTNFKFWINRIHSANK
;
A
#
# COMPACT_ATOMS: atom_id res chain seq x y z
N MET A 1 3.85 20.39 -26.02
CA MET A 1 3.51 20.37 -24.58
C MET A 1 2.51 19.26 -24.37
N LYS A 2 2.62 18.45 -23.30
CA LYS A 2 1.63 17.40 -22.98
C LYS A 2 0.75 17.93 -21.83
N ALA A 3 -0.58 17.79 -21.95
CA ALA A 3 -1.52 18.09 -20.87
C ALA A 3 -1.71 16.85 -19.99
N GLY A 4 -1.89 17.06 -18.68
CA GLY A 4 -2.16 16.02 -17.69
C GLY A 4 -3.28 16.41 -16.73
N ILE A 5 -3.88 15.40 -16.10
CA ILE A 5 -4.86 15.58 -15.02
C ILE A 5 -4.34 14.83 -13.79
N LEU A 6 -4.34 15.51 -12.64
CA LEU A 6 -4.17 14.88 -11.34
C LEU A 6 -5.56 14.41 -10.88
N CYS A 7 -5.71 13.10 -10.72
CA CYS A 7 -6.92 12.50 -10.19
C CYS A 7 -6.53 11.23 -9.41
N PRO A 8 -6.62 11.22 -8.08
CA PRO A 8 -6.39 10.01 -7.30
C PRO A 8 -7.37 8.90 -7.73
N ILE A 9 -6.91 7.66 -7.77
CA ILE A 9 -7.79 6.53 -8.09
C ILE A 9 -8.94 6.43 -7.08
N SER A 10 -8.65 6.70 -5.79
CA SER A 10 -9.66 6.74 -4.73
C SER A 10 -10.81 7.72 -4.97
N ALA A 11 -10.59 8.78 -5.79
CA ALA A 11 -11.59 9.78 -6.13
C ALA A 11 -12.50 9.37 -7.32
N LEU A 12 -12.20 8.25 -7.99
CA LEU A 12 -13.05 7.74 -9.06
C LEU A 12 -14.34 7.15 -8.48
N PRO A 13 -15.46 7.21 -9.22
CA PRO A 13 -16.70 6.58 -8.77
C PRO A 13 -16.53 5.07 -8.56
N SER A 14 -17.13 4.53 -7.50
CA SER A 14 -17.19 3.10 -7.26
C SER A 14 -18.48 2.72 -6.56
N SER A 15 -18.97 1.51 -6.81
CA SER A 15 -20.10 0.92 -6.08
C SER A 15 -19.70 0.42 -4.69
N TYR A 16 -18.42 0.46 -4.35
CA TYR A 16 -17.83 -0.15 -3.14
C TYR A 16 -17.19 0.87 -2.18
N GLY A 17 -17.59 2.14 -2.31
CA GLY A 17 -17.30 3.19 -1.32
C GLY A 17 -16.02 3.99 -1.56
N VAL A 18 -15.09 3.49 -2.39
CA VAL A 18 -13.84 4.16 -2.78
C VAL A 18 -13.48 3.75 -4.21
N GLY A 19 -12.90 4.65 -4.99
CA GLY A 19 -12.41 4.33 -6.33
C GLY A 19 -11.38 3.21 -6.30
N ASP A 20 -11.45 2.30 -7.27
CA ASP A 20 -10.67 1.07 -7.37
C ASP A 20 -10.17 0.83 -8.81
N PHE A 21 -9.47 -0.29 -9.04
CA PHE A 21 -8.93 -0.67 -10.35
C PHE A 21 -9.98 -1.21 -11.32
N GLY A 22 -11.27 -1.04 -11.01
CA GLY A 22 -12.38 -1.56 -11.77
C GLY A 22 -12.77 -0.71 -12.98
N LYS A 23 -13.96 -1.00 -13.50
CA LYS A 23 -14.51 -0.43 -14.74
C LYS A 23 -14.36 1.10 -14.86
N ASN A 24 -14.52 1.83 -13.74
CA ASN A 24 -14.48 3.29 -13.79
C ASN A 24 -13.08 3.84 -14.01
N ALA A 25 -12.04 3.16 -13.53
CA ALA A 25 -10.65 3.51 -13.86
C ALA A 25 -10.36 3.35 -15.36
N TYR A 26 -10.78 2.26 -15.97
CA TYR A 26 -10.66 2.05 -17.42
C TYR A 26 -11.50 3.08 -18.22
N THR A 27 -12.68 3.41 -17.72
CA THR A 27 -13.53 4.46 -18.34
C THR A 27 -12.84 5.81 -18.29
N PHE A 28 -12.19 6.15 -17.16
CA PHE A 28 -11.44 7.40 -17.01
C PHE A 28 -10.26 7.47 -18.00
N VAL A 29 -9.49 6.39 -18.16
CA VAL A 29 -8.44 6.30 -19.19
C VAL A 29 -9.00 6.60 -20.60
N ASN A 30 -10.17 6.03 -20.94
CA ASN A 30 -10.82 6.28 -22.23
C ASN A 30 -11.27 7.73 -22.38
N GLN A 31 -11.73 8.37 -21.29
CA GLN A 31 -12.08 9.80 -21.30
C GLN A 31 -10.85 10.68 -21.51
N LEU A 32 -9.74 10.39 -20.85
CA LEU A 32 -8.47 11.09 -21.05
C LEU A 32 -8.03 11.02 -22.51
N LYS A 33 -8.06 9.82 -23.11
CA LYS A 33 -7.73 9.61 -24.51
C LYS A 33 -8.62 10.45 -25.45
N LYS A 34 -9.95 10.43 -25.23
CA LYS A 34 -10.91 11.20 -26.05
C LYS A 34 -10.70 12.70 -25.94
N SER A 35 -10.21 13.19 -24.81
CA SER A 35 -9.94 14.60 -24.54
C SER A 35 -8.52 15.02 -24.92
N ASP A 36 -7.75 14.16 -25.59
CA ASP A 36 -6.34 14.36 -25.95
C ASP A 36 -5.41 14.65 -24.77
N ILE A 37 -5.80 14.23 -23.56
CA ILE A 37 -4.95 14.26 -22.36
C ILE A 37 -3.98 13.10 -22.44
N LYS A 38 -2.71 13.35 -22.14
CA LYS A 38 -1.62 12.37 -22.29
C LYS A 38 -1.05 11.86 -20.97
N ILE A 39 -1.39 12.50 -19.86
CA ILE A 39 -0.83 12.20 -18.56
C ILE A 39 -1.95 12.07 -17.53
N TRP A 40 -1.92 10.98 -16.78
CA TRP A 40 -2.70 10.78 -15.57
C TRP A 40 -1.77 10.78 -14.37
N GLN A 41 -1.82 11.82 -13.55
CA GLN A 41 -1.10 11.88 -12.28
C GLN A 41 -1.98 11.33 -11.17
N ILE A 42 -1.43 10.39 -10.39
CA ILE A 42 -2.09 9.75 -9.24
C ILE A 42 -1.37 10.10 -7.94
N LEU A 43 -2.03 9.87 -6.81
CA LEU A 43 -1.40 9.88 -5.49
C LEU A 43 -0.83 8.49 -5.17
N PRO A 44 -0.01 8.36 -4.09
CA PRO A 44 0.49 7.06 -3.66
C PRO A 44 -0.64 6.05 -3.45
N LEU A 45 -0.39 4.81 -3.87
CA LEU A 45 -1.35 3.69 -3.77
C LEU A 45 -1.07 2.77 -2.59
N ASN A 46 -0.18 3.18 -1.70
CA ASN A 46 0.28 2.40 -0.57
C ASN A 46 -0.78 2.28 0.53
N PRO A 47 -0.70 1.23 1.38
CA PRO A 47 -1.66 0.99 2.45
C PRO A 47 -1.69 2.15 3.43
N LEU A 48 -2.84 2.80 3.57
CA LEU A 48 -3.02 3.94 4.45
C LEU A 48 -2.85 3.53 5.92
N ALA A 49 -2.06 4.31 6.66
CA ALA A 49 -1.88 4.16 8.09
C ALA A 49 -2.58 5.30 8.86
N TYR A 50 -1.90 5.92 9.80
CA TYR A 50 -2.47 6.96 10.65
C TYR A 50 -3.07 8.12 9.84
N GLY A 51 -4.30 8.50 10.18
CA GLY A 51 -5.01 9.64 9.58
C GLY A 51 -5.41 9.43 8.12
N ASN A 52 -5.34 8.21 7.61
CA ASN A 52 -5.62 7.89 6.20
C ASN A 52 -4.81 8.74 5.20
N SER A 53 -3.61 9.17 5.61
CA SER A 53 -2.70 9.94 4.76
C SER A 53 -1.91 9.02 3.83
N PRO A 54 -1.90 9.27 2.51
CA PRO A 54 -1.09 8.48 1.58
C PRO A 54 0.42 8.68 1.78
N TYR A 55 0.83 9.68 2.57
CA TYR A 55 2.23 9.99 2.84
C TYR A 55 2.76 9.40 4.16
N GLN A 56 1.92 8.65 4.87
CA GLN A 56 2.33 7.86 6.04
C GLN A 56 1.80 6.42 5.90
N PRO A 57 2.26 5.67 4.90
CA PRO A 57 1.77 4.32 4.65
C PRO A 57 2.40 3.29 5.60
N TYR A 58 1.75 2.13 5.71
CA TYR A 58 2.32 0.95 6.36
C TYR A 58 3.47 0.30 5.59
N SER A 59 3.67 0.65 4.34
CA SER A 59 4.81 0.22 3.52
C SER A 59 4.96 1.14 2.32
N SER A 60 6.20 1.37 1.90
CA SER A 60 6.53 2.09 0.67
C SER A 60 6.49 1.20 -0.58
N TYR A 61 6.33 -0.12 -0.41
CA TYR A 61 6.27 -1.11 -1.50
C TYR A 61 4.87 -1.64 -1.74
N ALA A 62 4.14 -1.92 -0.66
CA ALA A 62 2.85 -2.57 -0.72
C ALA A 62 1.75 -1.67 -1.30
N GLY A 63 0.74 -2.29 -1.89
CA GLY A 63 -0.47 -1.63 -2.33
C GLY A 63 -1.62 -1.79 -1.35
N ASP A 64 -2.49 -0.77 -1.29
CA ASP A 64 -3.67 -0.79 -0.43
C ASP A 64 -4.76 -1.69 -1.02
N GLU A 65 -5.20 -2.67 -0.26
CA GLU A 65 -6.26 -3.61 -0.62
C GLU A 65 -7.60 -2.92 -0.98
N LEU A 66 -7.78 -1.67 -0.58
CA LEU A 66 -8.95 -0.86 -0.94
C LEU A 66 -9.09 -0.65 -2.44
N TYR A 67 -7.99 -0.67 -3.20
CA TYR A 67 -8.02 -0.51 -4.66
C TYR A 67 -8.36 -1.79 -5.43
N ILE A 68 -8.41 -2.96 -4.77
CA ILE A 68 -8.78 -4.22 -5.42
C ILE A 68 -10.23 -4.14 -5.91
N ASP A 69 -10.45 -4.35 -7.21
CA ASP A 69 -11.78 -4.46 -7.80
C ASP A 69 -12.40 -5.81 -7.48
N LEU A 70 -13.56 -5.79 -6.82
CA LEU A 70 -14.28 -6.99 -6.41
C LEU A 70 -14.96 -7.70 -7.59
N GLU A 71 -15.34 -6.97 -8.64
CA GLU A 71 -15.95 -7.57 -9.83
C GLU A 71 -14.93 -8.37 -10.65
N ASP A 72 -13.66 -8.03 -10.56
CA ASP A 72 -12.60 -8.82 -11.18
C ASP A 72 -12.37 -10.15 -10.45
N LEU A 73 -12.53 -10.15 -9.11
CA LEU A 73 -12.55 -11.39 -8.33
C LEU A 73 -13.73 -12.31 -8.69
N VAL A 74 -14.85 -11.75 -9.15
CA VAL A 74 -15.97 -12.55 -9.69
C VAL A 74 -15.58 -13.18 -11.02
N LYS A 75 -14.89 -12.47 -11.89
CA LYS A 75 -14.41 -13.03 -13.18
C LYS A 75 -13.41 -14.16 -12.97
N ASP A 76 -12.59 -14.05 -11.94
CA ASP A 76 -11.62 -15.09 -11.55
C ASP A 76 -12.28 -16.27 -10.79
N GLY A 77 -13.60 -16.22 -10.54
CA GLY A 77 -14.35 -17.29 -9.84
C GLY A 77 -14.18 -17.31 -8.33
N LEU A 78 -13.54 -16.31 -7.74
CA LEU A 78 -13.28 -16.21 -6.29
C LEU A 78 -14.47 -15.62 -5.53
N LEU A 79 -15.32 -14.86 -6.21
CA LEU A 79 -16.57 -14.34 -5.67
C LEU A 79 -17.72 -14.67 -6.62
N GLU A 80 -18.93 -14.69 -6.08
CA GLU A 80 -20.15 -14.76 -6.88
C GLU A 80 -20.80 -13.38 -6.94
N LYS A 81 -21.39 -13.01 -8.08
CA LYS A 81 -22.04 -11.70 -8.25
C LYS A 81 -23.10 -11.40 -7.19
N ARG A 82 -23.81 -12.45 -6.69
CA ARG A 82 -24.80 -12.30 -5.61
C ARG A 82 -24.20 -11.97 -4.25
N GLU A 83 -22.90 -12.18 -4.05
CA GLU A 83 -22.18 -11.87 -2.81
C GLU A 83 -21.76 -10.40 -2.77
N LEU A 84 -21.62 -9.77 -3.93
CA LEU A 84 -21.27 -8.36 -4.02
C LEU A 84 -22.43 -7.50 -3.51
N LYS A 85 -22.17 -6.79 -2.43
CA LYS A 85 -23.09 -5.77 -1.88
C LYS A 85 -22.51 -4.40 -2.16
N THR A 86 -23.32 -3.52 -2.73
CA THR A 86 -22.94 -2.13 -2.92
C THR A 86 -22.79 -1.44 -1.56
N PHE A 87 -21.80 -0.53 -1.47
CA PHE A 87 -21.62 0.31 -0.31
C PHE A 87 -22.53 1.53 -0.45
N ASN A 88 -23.74 1.46 0.12
CA ASN A 88 -24.82 2.44 -0.13
C ASN A 88 -24.76 3.70 0.74
N LYS A 89 -23.66 3.98 1.43
CA LYS A 89 -23.48 5.25 2.11
C LYS A 89 -23.09 6.33 1.12
N GLN A 90 -24.00 7.26 0.84
CA GLN A 90 -23.67 8.50 0.13
C GLN A 90 -23.12 9.50 1.15
N THR A 91 -21.80 9.70 1.12
CA THR A 91 -21.10 10.65 1.97
C THR A 91 -20.30 11.61 1.10
N GLU A 92 -20.07 12.83 1.57
CA GLU A 92 -19.23 13.82 0.87
C GLU A 92 -17.76 13.44 0.87
N THR A 93 -17.35 12.57 1.80
CA THR A 93 -15.98 12.07 1.97
C THR A 93 -15.97 10.56 2.07
N VAL A 94 -14.82 9.92 1.75
CA VAL A 94 -14.64 8.47 1.88
C VAL A 94 -14.59 8.09 3.37
N GLU A 95 -15.48 7.21 3.81
CA GLU A 95 -15.47 6.62 5.15
C GLU A 95 -14.54 5.38 5.15
N TYR A 96 -13.23 5.59 5.17
CA TYR A 96 -12.23 4.54 4.98
C TYR A 96 -12.44 3.31 5.87
N GLU A 97 -12.69 3.49 7.17
CA GLU A 97 -12.88 2.37 8.10
C GLU A 97 -14.09 1.50 7.74
N ALA A 98 -15.21 2.16 7.37
CA ALA A 98 -16.41 1.43 6.96
C ALA A 98 -16.21 0.71 5.62
N VAL A 99 -15.48 1.32 4.69
CA VAL A 99 -15.13 0.71 3.39
C VAL A 99 -14.19 -0.46 3.59
N ARG A 100 -13.16 -0.35 4.45
CA ARG A 100 -12.28 -1.46 4.81
C ARG A 100 -13.06 -2.64 5.37
N ALA A 101 -13.89 -2.40 6.38
CA ALA A 101 -14.70 -3.46 6.99
C ALA A 101 -15.64 -4.14 5.98
N HIS A 102 -16.18 -3.38 5.02
CA HIS A 102 -17.01 -3.92 3.95
C HIS A 102 -16.21 -4.80 2.99
N LYS A 103 -15.08 -4.31 2.47
CA LYS A 103 -14.23 -5.05 1.52
C LYS A 103 -13.54 -6.24 2.16
N GLU A 104 -13.08 -6.13 3.40
CA GLU A 104 -12.37 -7.19 4.12
C GLU A 104 -13.15 -8.49 4.14
N ASN A 105 -14.46 -8.45 4.44
CA ASN A 105 -15.30 -9.65 4.44
C ASN A 105 -15.32 -10.35 3.09
N LEU A 106 -15.36 -9.60 1.99
CA LEU A 106 -15.38 -10.15 0.63
C LEU A 106 -14.01 -10.65 0.20
N LEU A 107 -12.94 -9.93 0.55
CA LEU A 107 -11.56 -10.34 0.27
C LEU A 107 -11.21 -11.62 1.04
N ARG A 108 -11.62 -11.75 2.30
CA ARG A 108 -11.47 -13.00 3.08
C ARG A 108 -12.25 -14.16 2.45
N LEU A 109 -13.43 -13.89 1.91
CA LEU A 109 -14.22 -14.92 1.21
C LEU A 109 -13.54 -15.35 -0.09
N ALA A 110 -13.01 -14.40 -0.86
CA ALA A 110 -12.23 -14.67 -2.06
C ALA A 110 -10.97 -15.50 -1.76
N TYR A 111 -10.24 -15.12 -0.71
CA TYR A 111 -9.06 -15.87 -0.27
C TYR A 111 -9.35 -17.33 0.09
N LYS A 112 -10.48 -17.63 0.72
CA LYS A 112 -10.87 -19.02 1.04
C LYS A 112 -11.07 -19.90 -0.20
N ARG A 113 -11.27 -19.30 -1.37
CA ARG A 113 -11.46 -19.98 -2.66
C ARG A 113 -10.25 -19.91 -3.57
N PHE A 114 -9.25 -19.12 -3.14
CA PHE A 114 -8.02 -18.96 -3.90
C PHE A 114 -7.15 -20.20 -3.81
N GLU A 115 -6.64 -20.64 -4.95
CA GLU A 115 -5.66 -21.71 -5.07
C GLU A 115 -4.31 -21.09 -5.47
N PHE A 116 -3.26 -21.43 -4.72
CA PHE A 116 -1.90 -20.96 -4.99
C PHE A 116 -1.38 -21.55 -6.30
N ASN A 117 -1.43 -20.77 -7.36
CA ASN A 117 -1.03 -21.15 -8.71
C ASN A 117 0.39 -20.69 -9.05
N ASP A 118 0.85 -21.02 -10.25
CA ASP A 118 2.22 -20.68 -10.69
C ASP A 118 2.41 -19.16 -10.89
N ASP A 119 1.36 -18.42 -11.29
CA ASP A 119 1.42 -16.95 -11.40
C ASP A 119 1.67 -16.30 -10.03
N PHE A 120 0.98 -16.81 -8.99
CA PHE A 120 1.22 -16.38 -7.61
C PHE A 120 2.64 -16.67 -7.15
N LYS A 121 3.15 -17.88 -7.40
CA LYS A 121 4.54 -18.25 -7.06
C LYS A 121 5.54 -17.34 -7.74
N GLN A 122 5.35 -17.09 -9.04
CA GLN A 122 6.20 -16.17 -9.80
C GLN A 122 6.14 -14.75 -9.26
N PHE A 123 4.95 -14.27 -8.84
CA PHE A 123 4.81 -12.97 -8.19
C PHE A 123 5.62 -12.89 -6.90
N MET A 124 5.55 -13.91 -6.04
CA MET A 124 6.31 -13.97 -4.78
C MET A 124 7.82 -14.05 -5.03
N GLU A 125 8.27 -14.82 -6.01
CA GLU A 125 9.68 -14.89 -6.40
C GLU A 125 10.24 -13.54 -6.86
N ASN A 126 9.44 -12.76 -7.59
CA ASN A 126 9.83 -11.47 -8.15
C ASN A 126 9.66 -10.29 -7.18
N ASN A 127 9.01 -10.50 -6.04
CA ASN A 127 8.63 -9.45 -5.09
C ASN A 127 8.88 -9.90 -3.63
N LYS A 128 10.13 -10.20 -3.30
CA LYS A 128 10.55 -10.71 -1.98
C LYS A 128 10.14 -9.83 -0.79
N TRP A 129 9.95 -8.54 -1.01
CA TRP A 129 9.47 -7.61 -0.01
C TRP A 129 8.07 -7.96 0.52
N VAL A 130 7.26 -8.72 -0.24
CA VAL A 130 5.89 -9.12 0.15
C VAL A 130 5.90 -9.96 1.42
N GLU A 131 6.87 -10.87 1.57
CA GLU A 131 7.02 -11.72 2.76
C GLU A 131 7.17 -10.88 4.04
N GLY A 132 8.08 -9.89 4.01
CA GLY A 132 8.28 -8.99 5.15
C GLY A 132 7.06 -8.11 5.46
N TYR A 133 6.40 -7.59 4.43
CA TYR A 133 5.18 -6.81 4.60
C TYR A 133 4.03 -7.66 5.17
N ALA A 134 3.81 -8.86 4.64
CA ALA A 134 2.77 -9.77 5.13
C ALA A 134 2.98 -10.14 6.60
N LEU A 135 4.24 -10.35 6.98
CA LEU A 135 4.62 -10.62 8.36
C LEU A 135 4.34 -9.41 9.28
N PHE A 136 4.76 -8.21 8.87
CA PHE A 136 4.45 -6.96 9.59
C PHE A 136 2.94 -6.79 9.82
N ARG A 137 2.14 -6.96 8.77
CA ARG A 137 0.68 -6.83 8.86
C ARG A 137 0.07 -7.87 9.79
N THR A 138 0.56 -9.09 9.74
CA THR A 138 0.11 -10.18 10.62
C THR A 138 0.42 -9.87 12.07
N PHE A 139 1.64 -9.44 12.39
CA PHE A 139 2.02 -9.08 13.75
C PHE A 139 1.28 -7.85 14.26
N LYS A 140 1.04 -6.88 13.38
CA LYS A 140 0.22 -5.71 13.73
C LYS A 140 -1.20 -6.10 14.16
N LEU A 141 -1.82 -7.05 13.46
CA LEU A 141 -3.14 -7.58 13.85
C LEU A 141 -3.07 -8.36 15.17
N THR A 142 -2.03 -9.18 15.36
CA THR A 142 -1.80 -9.93 16.60
C THR A 142 -1.60 -9.03 17.80
N ASN A 143 -0.99 -7.87 17.60
CA ASN A 143 -0.76 -6.85 18.62
C ASN A 143 -1.83 -5.73 18.63
N GLU A 144 -3.08 -6.06 18.27
CA GLU A 144 -4.25 -5.17 18.37
C GLU A 144 -4.11 -3.84 17.61
N GLY A 145 -3.32 -3.82 16.53
CA GLY A 145 -3.08 -2.63 15.74
C GLY A 145 -2.11 -1.60 16.34
N LYS A 146 -1.48 -1.91 17.46
CA LYS A 146 -0.48 -1.04 18.10
C LYS A 146 0.71 -0.77 17.17
N THR A 147 1.39 0.34 17.37
CA THR A 147 2.66 0.64 16.70
C THR A 147 3.68 -0.43 17.03
N TRP A 148 4.54 -0.80 16.08
CA TRP A 148 5.51 -1.87 16.29
C TRP A 148 6.47 -1.61 17.46
N THR A 149 6.73 -0.35 17.79
CA THR A 149 7.53 0.04 18.97
C THR A 149 6.87 -0.34 20.30
N GLU A 150 5.55 -0.56 20.32
CA GLU A 150 4.76 -0.98 21.48
C GLU A 150 4.48 -2.49 21.51
N TRP A 151 4.96 -3.26 20.50
CA TRP A 151 4.77 -4.69 20.48
C TRP A 151 5.60 -5.37 21.56
N HIS A 152 5.20 -6.60 21.94
CA HIS A 152 6.02 -7.45 22.78
C HIS A 152 7.38 -7.69 22.11
N GLU A 153 8.45 -7.77 22.92
CA GLU A 153 9.84 -7.80 22.44
C GLU A 153 10.10 -8.87 21.37
N GLU A 154 9.49 -10.04 21.49
CA GLU A 154 9.65 -11.13 20.53
C GLU A 154 9.15 -10.78 19.12
N TYR A 155 8.09 -9.94 18.97
CA TYR A 155 7.61 -9.46 17.67
C TYR A 155 8.39 -8.25 17.16
N LYS A 156 8.76 -7.37 18.10
CA LYS A 156 9.52 -6.16 17.80
C LYS A 156 10.90 -6.49 17.23
N GLU A 157 11.60 -7.42 17.83
CA GLU A 157 12.95 -7.85 17.48
C GLU A 157 12.97 -9.05 16.50
N PHE A 158 11.82 -9.51 16.03
CA PHE A 158 11.73 -10.66 15.15
C PHE A 158 12.58 -10.53 13.85
N PRO A 159 12.67 -9.36 13.20
CA PRO A 159 13.52 -9.22 12.00
C PRO A 159 14.99 -9.54 12.27
N LYS A 160 15.49 -9.29 13.50
CA LYS A 160 16.87 -9.53 13.89
C LYS A 160 17.11 -10.97 14.38
N HIS A 161 16.13 -11.58 15.05
CA HIS A 161 16.37 -12.80 15.82
C HIS A 161 15.53 -14.01 15.39
N GLN A 162 14.42 -13.82 14.66
CA GLN A 162 13.48 -14.89 14.25
C GLN A 162 13.18 -15.86 15.40
N SER A 163 12.77 -15.35 16.56
CA SER A 163 12.77 -16.00 17.86
C SER A 163 11.72 -17.10 18.03
N PHE A 164 10.78 -17.27 17.09
CA PHE A 164 9.73 -18.28 17.13
C PHE A 164 9.29 -18.72 15.73
N GLU A 165 8.55 -19.83 15.66
CA GLU A 165 8.06 -20.37 14.40
C GLU A 165 6.83 -19.62 13.88
N LEU A 166 6.74 -19.44 12.56
CA LEU A 166 5.66 -18.70 11.89
C LEU A 166 4.42 -19.58 11.61
N LEU A 167 4.48 -20.88 11.82
CA LEU A 167 3.37 -21.79 11.52
C LEU A 167 2.01 -21.35 12.09
N PRO A 168 1.91 -20.82 13.33
CA PRO A 168 0.63 -20.32 13.87
C PRO A 168 0.06 -19.13 13.10
N PHE A 169 0.89 -18.40 12.38
CA PHE A 169 0.54 -17.19 11.64
C PHE A 169 0.37 -17.41 10.13
N GLU A 170 0.72 -18.58 9.63
CA GLU A 170 0.77 -18.92 8.20
C GLU A 170 -0.50 -18.52 7.45
N LYS A 171 -1.67 -18.79 8.01
CA LYS A 171 -2.95 -18.45 7.37
C LYS A 171 -3.13 -16.95 7.16
N GLU A 172 -2.71 -16.15 8.11
CA GLU A 172 -2.82 -14.68 8.00
C GLU A 172 -1.74 -14.13 7.08
N ILE A 173 -0.52 -14.62 7.17
CA ILE A 173 0.57 -14.27 6.27
C ILE A 173 0.15 -14.52 4.81
N ASN A 174 -0.30 -15.72 4.51
CA ASN A 174 -0.77 -16.10 3.17
C ASN A 174 -1.94 -15.24 2.68
N TYR A 175 -2.82 -14.78 3.58
CA TYR A 175 -3.88 -13.85 3.24
C TYR A 175 -3.33 -12.47 2.85
N GLN A 176 -2.37 -11.94 3.59
CA GLN A 176 -1.73 -10.66 3.26
C GLN A 176 -0.96 -10.73 1.93
N GLU A 177 -0.31 -11.87 1.65
CA GLU A 177 0.36 -12.12 0.36
C GLU A 177 -0.65 -12.20 -0.80
N PHE A 178 -1.79 -12.87 -0.60
CA PHE A 178 -2.89 -12.90 -1.56
C PHE A 178 -3.41 -11.50 -1.89
N LEU A 179 -3.56 -10.62 -0.90
CA LEU A 179 -3.99 -9.23 -1.12
C LEU A 179 -3.00 -8.49 -2.01
N GLN A 180 -1.70 -8.62 -1.76
CA GLN A 180 -0.66 -7.99 -2.56
C GLN A 180 -0.63 -8.54 -4.00
N TYR A 181 -0.76 -9.85 -4.15
CA TYR A 181 -0.85 -10.47 -5.48
C TYR A 181 -2.00 -9.89 -6.30
N TYR A 182 -3.21 -9.80 -5.74
CA TYR A 182 -4.37 -9.27 -6.46
C TYR A 182 -4.27 -7.78 -6.73
N PHE A 183 -3.76 -7.02 -5.78
CA PHE A 183 -3.49 -5.59 -6.00
C PHE A 183 -2.59 -5.40 -7.22
N PHE A 184 -1.44 -6.03 -7.26
CA PHE A 184 -0.47 -5.84 -8.34
C PHE A 184 -0.94 -6.44 -9.67
N LYS A 185 -1.64 -7.57 -9.65
CA LYS A 185 -2.26 -8.15 -10.85
C LYS A 185 -3.19 -7.14 -11.53
N GLN A 186 -4.06 -6.50 -10.76
CA GLN A 186 -5.01 -5.53 -11.29
C GLN A 186 -4.36 -4.18 -11.61
N TRP A 187 -3.44 -3.72 -10.79
CA TRP A 187 -2.69 -2.49 -11.04
C TRP A 187 -1.90 -2.56 -12.34
N TYR A 188 -1.15 -3.63 -12.56
CA TYR A 188 -0.37 -3.78 -13.77
C TYR A 188 -1.25 -3.91 -15.02
N ALA A 189 -2.42 -4.53 -14.90
CA ALA A 189 -3.39 -4.59 -15.98
C ALA A 189 -3.93 -3.19 -16.35
N LEU A 190 -4.29 -2.38 -15.35
CA LEU A 190 -4.75 -1.00 -15.57
C LEU A 190 -3.63 -0.10 -16.12
N LYS A 191 -2.43 -0.18 -15.56
CA LYS A 191 -1.24 0.58 -16.03
C LYS A 191 -0.93 0.24 -17.47
N LYS A 192 -0.90 -1.05 -17.81
CA LYS A 192 -0.69 -1.50 -19.18
C LYS A 192 -1.78 -0.95 -20.11
N TYR A 193 -3.05 -1.06 -19.72
CA TYR A 193 -4.15 -0.53 -20.50
C TYR A 193 -4.01 0.96 -20.77
N ALA A 194 -3.70 1.76 -19.74
CA ALA A 194 -3.48 3.20 -19.89
C ALA A 194 -2.36 3.49 -20.88
N ASN A 195 -1.23 2.81 -20.75
CA ASN A 195 -0.08 2.96 -21.65
C ASN A 195 -0.43 2.58 -23.10
N ASP A 196 -1.16 1.48 -23.31
CA ASP A 196 -1.65 1.04 -24.63
C ASP A 196 -2.60 2.08 -25.27
N GLN A 197 -3.31 2.87 -24.45
CA GLN A 197 -4.13 4.00 -24.93
C GLN A 197 -3.31 5.29 -25.14
N GLY A 198 -2.00 5.27 -24.89
CA GLY A 198 -1.10 6.43 -25.02
C GLY A 198 -1.17 7.39 -23.83
N ILE A 199 -1.69 6.95 -22.69
CA ILE A 199 -1.74 7.70 -21.43
C ILE A 199 -0.57 7.27 -20.57
N MET A 200 0.30 8.22 -20.22
CA MET A 200 1.39 8.02 -19.26
C MET A 200 0.86 8.22 -17.83
N ILE A 201 1.18 7.32 -16.93
CA ILE A 201 0.87 7.49 -15.50
C ILE A 201 2.08 8.15 -14.84
N ILE A 202 1.85 9.20 -14.06
CA ILE A 202 2.82 9.77 -13.13
C ILE A 202 2.37 9.38 -11.73
N GLY A 203 3.19 8.56 -11.05
CA GLY A 203 3.01 8.22 -9.65
C GLY A 203 3.50 9.31 -8.71
N ASP A 204 3.41 9.02 -7.43
CA ASP A 204 3.92 9.84 -6.34
C ASP A 204 4.60 8.92 -5.32
N MET A 205 5.83 9.23 -4.93
CA MET A 205 6.58 8.44 -3.96
C MET A 205 6.92 9.30 -2.76
N PRO A 206 6.34 9.01 -1.58
CA PRO A 206 6.67 9.75 -0.35
C PRO A 206 8.17 9.71 -0.07
N ILE A 207 8.78 10.85 0.25
CA ILE A 207 10.20 10.91 0.62
C ILE A 207 10.45 10.11 1.89
N TYR A 208 9.65 10.38 2.93
CA TYR A 208 9.76 9.68 4.21
C TYR A 208 8.87 8.44 4.25
N VAL A 209 9.22 7.50 5.14
CA VAL A 209 8.35 6.38 5.51
C VAL A 209 7.67 6.66 6.84
N GLY A 210 6.58 5.97 7.14
CA GLY A 210 5.96 6.01 8.46
C GLY A 210 6.85 5.31 9.50
N LEU A 211 6.86 5.80 10.75
CA LEU A 211 7.48 5.05 11.85
C LEU A 211 6.80 3.67 11.97
N ASP A 212 5.47 3.67 11.98
CA ASP A 212 4.66 2.45 12.05
C ASP A 212 4.49 1.82 10.66
N SER A 213 5.58 1.32 10.10
CA SER A 213 5.64 0.70 8.78
C SER A 213 6.52 -0.54 8.76
N ALA A 214 6.27 -1.40 7.78
CA ALA A 214 7.12 -2.57 7.51
C ALA A 214 8.54 -2.13 7.16
N ASP A 215 8.69 -1.02 6.42
CA ASP A 215 9.99 -0.48 6.05
C ASP A 215 10.85 -0.17 7.28
N CYS A 216 10.28 0.57 8.25
CA CYS A 216 11.01 0.96 9.45
C CYS A 216 11.24 -0.22 10.42
N TRP A 217 10.28 -1.15 10.51
CA TRP A 217 10.41 -2.32 11.38
C TRP A 217 11.43 -3.34 10.86
N LEU A 218 11.50 -3.55 9.54
CA LEU A 218 12.39 -4.54 8.93
C LEU A 218 13.84 -4.03 8.85
N ASP A 219 14.02 -2.77 8.50
CA ASP A 219 15.31 -2.16 8.19
C ASP A 219 15.61 -1.02 9.20
N GLN A 220 15.49 -1.31 10.53
CA GLN A 220 15.66 -0.32 11.61
C GLN A 220 16.97 0.46 11.51
N GLU A 221 18.05 -0.16 11.04
CA GLU A 221 19.39 0.45 10.90
C GLU A 221 19.45 1.55 9.82
N ASP A 222 18.47 1.59 8.90
CA ASP A 222 18.38 2.62 7.89
C ASP A 222 17.83 3.96 8.45
N PHE A 223 17.45 4.00 9.74
CA PHE A 223 16.82 5.15 10.38
C PHE A 223 17.49 5.52 11.71
N LEU A 224 17.45 6.82 12.06
CA LEU A 224 17.94 7.31 13.34
C LEU A 224 16.91 7.01 14.45
N LEU A 225 17.05 5.83 15.05
CA LEU A 225 16.19 5.35 16.13
C LEU A 225 16.97 5.19 17.43
N GLU A 226 16.27 5.35 18.56
CA GLU A 226 16.75 4.95 19.89
C GLU A 226 16.63 3.42 20.06
N GLU A 227 17.21 2.88 21.13
CA GLU A 227 17.19 1.44 21.43
C GLU A 227 15.76 0.85 21.55
N ASP A 228 14.80 1.65 21.97
CA ASP A 228 13.40 1.26 22.09
C ASP A 228 12.61 1.34 20.77
N GLY A 229 13.26 1.78 19.68
CA GLY A 229 12.68 1.97 18.35
C GLY A 229 11.99 3.32 18.16
N THR A 230 12.03 4.22 19.14
CA THR A 230 11.51 5.58 18.97
C THR A 230 12.46 6.41 18.11
N PRO A 231 11.98 7.37 17.29
CA PRO A 231 12.85 8.20 16.46
C PRO A 231 13.65 9.18 17.30
N SER A 232 14.98 9.20 17.14
CA SER A 232 15.85 10.24 17.74
C SER A 232 15.52 11.63 17.16
N PHE A 233 15.14 11.68 15.89
CA PHE A 233 14.71 12.88 15.18
C PHE A 233 13.53 12.57 14.29
N VAL A 234 12.64 13.56 14.11
CA VAL A 234 11.48 13.43 13.21
C VAL A 234 11.47 14.52 12.15
N ALA A 235 10.93 14.18 10.99
CA ALA A 235 10.76 15.10 9.89
C ALA A 235 9.70 16.16 10.19
N GLY A 236 9.87 17.33 9.59
CA GLY A 236 8.96 18.44 9.66
C GLY A 236 9.45 19.62 8.84
N VAL A 237 8.72 20.74 8.88
CA VAL A 237 9.08 22.00 8.25
C VAL A 237 8.93 23.16 9.22
N PRO A 238 9.79 24.19 9.15
CA PRO A 238 9.64 25.41 9.92
C PRO A 238 8.37 26.16 9.51
N PRO A 239 7.98 27.22 10.27
CA PRO A 239 6.91 28.11 9.89
C PRO A 239 7.05 28.62 8.45
N ASP A 240 5.94 28.56 7.71
CA ASP A 240 5.84 28.99 6.31
C ASP A 240 4.49 29.66 6.03
N TYR A 241 4.21 29.93 4.74
CA TYR A 241 2.95 30.55 4.33
C TYR A 241 1.71 29.69 4.65
N PHE A 242 1.87 28.34 4.69
CA PHE A 242 0.78 27.40 4.93
C PHE A 242 0.57 27.08 6.41
N SER A 243 1.59 27.28 7.25
CA SER A 243 1.54 27.00 8.68
C SER A 243 2.37 27.99 9.49
N GLU A 244 1.70 28.82 10.30
CA GLU A 244 2.34 29.83 11.16
C GLU A 244 3.30 29.21 12.18
N PHE A 245 3.03 27.98 12.64
CA PHE A 245 3.84 27.27 13.64
C PHE A 245 4.74 26.19 13.05
N GLY A 246 4.80 26.07 11.71
CA GLY A 246 5.44 24.93 11.03
C GLY A 246 4.64 23.64 11.17
N GLN A 247 5.23 22.53 10.72
CA GLN A 247 4.59 21.21 10.79
C GLN A 247 5.58 20.18 11.31
N ARG A 248 5.16 19.33 12.24
CA ARG A 248 5.89 18.15 12.70
C ARG A 248 5.19 16.92 12.14
N TRP A 249 5.82 16.22 11.20
CA TRP A 249 5.21 15.09 10.50
C TRP A 249 5.35 13.77 11.25
N GLY A 250 6.38 13.63 12.10
CA GLY A 250 6.56 12.44 12.93
C GLY A 250 7.27 11.27 12.22
N ASN A 251 7.60 11.40 10.94
CA ASN A 251 8.36 10.38 10.22
C ASN A 251 9.80 10.31 10.75
N PRO A 252 10.40 9.11 10.89
CA PRO A 252 11.80 8.97 11.27
C PRO A 252 12.72 9.53 10.20
N ILE A 253 13.87 10.02 10.62
CA ILE A 253 14.93 10.51 9.73
C ILE A 253 15.82 9.33 9.35
N TYR A 254 16.26 9.30 8.09
CA TYR A 254 17.22 8.32 7.58
C TYR A 254 18.60 8.46 8.23
N ASP A 255 19.24 7.34 8.55
CA ASP A 255 20.68 7.30 8.85
C ASP A 255 21.48 7.31 7.53
N TRP A 256 21.81 8.51 7.05
CA TRP A 256 22.53 8.67 5.79
C TRP A 256 23.93 8.07 5.81
N ASP A 257 24.58 8.01 6.97
CA ASP A 257 25.91 7.39 7.12
C ASP A 257 25.81 5.86 6.96
N HIS A 258 24.74 5.25 7.48
CA HIS A 258 24.46 3.83 7.26
C HIS A 258 24.06 3.55 5.81
N LEU A 259 23.17 4.36 5.24
CA LEU A 259 22.73 4.22 3.86
C LEU A 259 23.89 4.34 2.87
N GLU A 260 24.85 5.24 3.09
CA GLU A 260 26.05 5.33 2.25
C GLU A 260 26.89 4.06 2.32
N LYS A 261 27.10 3.50 3.53
CA LYS A 261 27.86 2.26 3.73
C LYS A 261 27.20 1.05 3.06
N THR A 262 25.87 1.06 2.94
CA THR A 262 25.07 0.01 2.26
C THR A 262 24.84 0.34 0.78
N ASN A 263 25.56 1.34 0.21
CA ASN A 263 25.41 1.80 -1.16
C ASN A 263 23.96 2.20 -1.51
N PHE A 264 23.25 2.82 -0.60
CA PHE A 264 21.87 3.29 -0.76
C PHE A 264 20.89 2.18 -1.21
N LYS A 265 21.12 0.95 -0.81
CA LYS A 265 20.33 -0.22 -1.21
C LYS A 265 18.83 -0.02 -0.99
N PHE A 266 18.46 0.56 0.18
CA PHE A 266 17.07 0.90 0.50
C PHE A 266 16.42 1.78 -0.58
N TRP A 267 17.07 2.89 -0.96
CA TRP A 267 16.58 3.83 -1.96
C TRP A 267 16.54 3.23 -3.37
N ILE A 268 17.57 2.47 -3.74
CA ILE A 268 17.64 1.80 -5.04
C ILE A 268 16.46 0.82 -5.18
N ASN A 269 16.17 0.05 -4.14
CA ASN A 269 15.05 -0.91 -4.14
C ASN A 269 13.70 -0.20 -4.24
N ARG A 270 13.50 0.91 -3.50
CA ARG A 270 12.26 1.70 -3.57
C ARG A 270 12.05 2.29 -4.96
N ILE A 271 13.06 2.93 -5.52
CA ILE A 271 12.98 3.52 -6.87
C ILE A 271 12.73 2.44 -7.91
N HIS A 272 13.40 1.29 -7.80
CA HIS A 272 13.18 0.17 -8.71
C HIS A 272 11.74 -0.37 -8.63
N SER A 273 11.19 -0.50 -7.41
CA SER A 273 9.81 -0.94 -7.22
C SER A 273 8.80 0.07 -7.75
N ALA A 274 9.01 1.37 -7.53
CA ALA A 274 8.12 2.42 -7.99
C ALA A 274 8.06 2.53 -9.53
N ASN A 275 9.08 2.08 -10.24
CA ASN A 275 9.13 2.11 -11.72
C ASN A 275 8.44 0.90 -12.38
N LYS A 276 8.12 -0.16 -11.64
CA LYS A 276 7.37 -1.31 -12.15
C LYS A 276 5.90 -0.95 -12.35
#